data_56f1eefc341caf15b0e36286da99c76f
#
_entry.id   56f1eefc341caf15b0e36286da99c76f
#
_cell.length_a   1.000
_cell.length_b   1.000
_cell.length_c   1.000
_cell.angle_alpha   90.00
_cell.angle_beta   90.00
_cell.angle_gamma   90.00
#
_symmetry.space_group_name_H-M   'P 1'
#
loop_
_entity.id
_entity.type
_entity.pdbx_description
1 polymer ?
#
loop_
_entity_poly.entity_id
_entity_poly.type
_entity_poly.pdbx_seq_one_letter_code
_entity_poly.pdbx_strand_id
1 'polypeptide(L)'
;PQALGVHVEMKNNFGPYIENPIKNNRDIEKLDLSNIEEKLNYVFEAVKLTKKSMDVKTPLIGFAGSPWTILCYMVEGSGSKNFNVAKKFCFEFPELAHKLLKKITDVTIKYLIHKIDSGVDAVQIFDSWGGVLSHSDYLTFSFPYVEQICQSISKKTKVIVFPKGCWHSLSAYSQTEASGIGLDWTCSARNARYLTGNRL
;
A
#
# COMPACT_ATOMS: atom_id res chain seq x y z
N PRO A 1 -0.75 -10.23 0.62
CA PRO A 1 -1.52 -11.20 1.43
C PRO A 1 -0.89 -12.58 1.48
N GLN A 2 -0.48 -13.19 0.34
CA GLN A 2 0.06 -14.56 0.29
C GLN A 2 1.26 -14.76 1.21
N ALA A 3 2.22 -13.83 1.23
CA ALA A 3 3.37 -13.92 2.14
C ALA A 3 2.98 -13.90 3.63
N LEU A 4 1.80 -13.39 3.96
CA LEU A 4 1.22 -13.42 5.30
C LEU A 4 0.46 -14.74 5.60
N GLY A 5 0.46 -15.71 4.69
CA GLY A 5 -0.26 -16.97 4.84
C GLY A 5 -1.73 -16.94 4.38
N VAL A 6 -2.15 -15.84 3.74
CA VAL A 6 -3.52 -15.74 3.19
C VAL A 6 -3.55 -16.38 1.80
N HIS A 7 -4.44 -17.34 1.61
CA HIS A 7 -4.64 -17.95 0.29
C HIS A 7 -5.33 -16.99 -0.66
N VAL A 8 -4.69 -16.70 -1.79
CA VAL A 8 -5.20 -15.79 -2.83
C VAL A 8 -5.23 -16.52 -4.16
N GLU A 9 -6.39 -16.56 -4.77
CA GLU A 9 -6.60 -17.08 -6.12
C GLU A 9 -6.83 -15.94 -7.11
N MET A 10 -6.37 -16.09 -8.34
CA MET A 10 -6.72 -15.18 -9.43
C MET A 10 -7.89 -15.78 -10.20
N LYS A 11 -9.09 -15.22 -10.03
CA LYS A 11 -10.28 -15.67 -10.77
C LYS A 11 -10.45 -14.87 -12.05
N ASN A 12 -10.71 -15.59 -13.16
CA ASN A 12 -11.00 -14.96 -14.44
C ASN A 12 -12.17 -13.97 -14.31
N ASN A 13 -12.00 -12.74 -14.79
CA ASN A 13 -12.94 -11.64 -14.75
C ASN A 13 -13.24 -11.03 -13.37
N PHE A 14 -12.69 -11.56 -12.27
CA PHE A 14 -12.93 -11.05 -10.91
C PHE A 14 -11.66 -10.52 -10.23
N GLY A 15 -10.47 -10.87 -10.75
CA GLY A 15 -9.19 -10.51 -10.13
C GLY A 15 -8.88 -11.33 -8.87
N PRO A 16 -8.17 -10.75 -7.88
CA PRO A 16 -7.77 -11.46 -6.67
C PRO A 16 -9.00 -11.84 -5.82
N TYR A 17 -9.04 -13.10 -5.42
CA TYR A 17 -10.07 -13.66 -4.56
C TYR A 17 -9.44 -14.35 -3.35
N ILE A 18 -9.99 -14.07 -2.17
CA ILE A 18 -9.58 -14.66 -0.89
C ILE A 18 -10.77 -15.44 -0.34
N GLU A 19 -10.66 -16.75 -0.35
CA GLU A 19 -11.74 -17.65 0.07
C GLU A 19 -12.11 -17.47 1.55
N ASN A 20 -11.09 -17.27 2.38
CA ASN A 20 -11.24 -17.09 3.82
C ASN A 20 -10.79 -15.69 4.24
N PRO A 21 -11.64 -14.65 4.05
CA PRO A 21 -11.30 -13.29 4.42
C PRO A 21 -11.17 -13.11 5.94
N ILE A 22 -10.41 -12.10 6.35
CA ILE A 22 -10.21 -11.75 7.76
C ILE A 22 -11.51 -11.20 8.35
N LYS A 23 -11.98 -11.80 9.45
CA LYS A 23 -13.25 -11.42 10.11
C LYS A 23 -13.10 -11.08 11.60
N ASN A 24 -12.05 -11.57 12.24
CA ASN A 24 -11.90 -11.48 13.69
C ASN A 24 -10.43 -11.53 14.13
N ASN A 25 -10.19 -11.36 15.43
CA ASN A 25 -8.83 -11.39 15.98
C ASN A 25 -8.09 -12.71 15.75
N ARG A 26 -8.78 -13.87 15.77
CA ARG A 26 -8.13 -15.17 15.52
C ARG A 26 -7.54 -15.24 14.12
N ASP A 27 -8.23 -14.66 13.12
CA ASP A 27 -7.73 -14.64 11.75
C ASP A 27 -6.50 -13.74 11.62
N ILE A 28 -6.48 -12.59 12.34
CA ILE A 28 -5.32 -11.69 12.39
C ILE A 28 -4.12 -12.34 13.08
N GLU A 29 -4.35 -13.12 14.14
CA GLU A 29 -3.26 -13.82 14.85
C GLU A 29 -2.62 -14.93 14.03
N LYS A 30 -3.35 -15.55 13.13
CA LYS A 30 -2.80 -16.55 12.20
C LYS A 30 -1.88 -15.99 11.13
N LEU A 31 -1.86 -14.67 10.93
CA LEU A 31 -0.99 -14.05 9.94
C LEU A 31 0.48 -14.23 10.34
N ASP A 32 1.22 -14.90 9.47
CA ASP A 32 2.63 -15.19 9.66
C ASP A 32 3.49 -14.09 9.03
N LEU A 33 4.19 -13.33 9.87
CA LEU A 33 5.11 -12.26 9.47
C LEU A 33 6.58 -12.73 9.40
N SER A 34 6.81 -14.03 9.64
CA SER A 34 8.16 -14.60 9.57
C SER A 34 8.57 -14.89 8.12
N ASN A 35 9.87 -14.87 7.88
CA ASN A 35 10.50 -15.30 6.62
C ASN A 35 9.90 -14.66 5.35
N ILE A 36 9.45 -13.40 5.45
CA ILE A 36 8.88 -12.65 4.31
C ILE A 36 9.88 -12.57 3.15
N GLU A 37 11.15 -12.39 3.47
CA GLU A 37 12.23 -12.36 2.49
C GLU A 37 12.29 -13.66 1.69
N GLU A 38 12.33 -14.79 2.37
CA GLU A 38 12.38 -16.12 1.73
C GLU A 38 11.13 -16.37 0.88
N LYS A 39 9.94 -16.11 1.44
CA LYS A 39 8.66 -16.30 0.74
C LYS A 39 8.53 -15.45 -0.52
N LEU A 40 9.18 -14.28 -0.57
CA LEU A 40 9.11 -13.32 -1.68
C LEU A 40 10.42 -13.23 -2.48
N ASN A 41 11.40 -14.11 -2.22
CA ASN A 41 12.71 -14.08 -2.88
C ASN A 41 12.60 -14.07 -4.41
N TYR A 42 11.63 -14.80 -4.96
CA TYR A 42 11.40 -14.83 -6.41
C TYR A 42 11.11 -13.45 -7.00
N VAL A 43 10.46 -12.55 -6.21
CA VAL A 43 10.22 -11.16 -6.65
C VAL A 43 11.52 -10.37 -6.66
N PHE A 44 12.35 -10.55 -5.63
CA PHE A 44 13.62 -9.83 -5.50
C PHE A 44 14.61 -10.25 -6.58
N GLU A 45 14.68 -11.55 -6.88
CA GLU A 45 15.49 -12.07 -7.99
C GLU A 45 14.98 -11.57 -9.36
N ALA A 46 13.65 -11.49 -9.55
CA ALA A 46 13.07 -10.91 -10.76
C ALA A 46 13.44 -9.42 -10.91
N VAL A 47 13.44 -8.63 -9.83
CA VAL A 47 13.88 -7.22 -9.83
C VAL A 47 15.36 -7.13 -10.23
N LYS A 48 16.24 -7.94 -9.64
CA LYS A 48 17.68 -7.97 -9.96
C LYS A 48 17.91 -8.30 -11.44
N LEU A 49 17.23 -9.34 -11.94
CA LEU A 49 17.33 -9.76 -13.32
C LEU A 49 16.85 -8.67 -14.29
N THR A 50 15.69 -8.06 -14.00
CA THR A 50 15.14 -6.96 -14.78
C THR A 50 16.12 -5.79 -14.83
N LYS A 51 16.62 -5.35 -13.68
CA LYS A 51 17.57 -4.24 -13.59
C LYS A 51 18.85 -4.50 -14.39
N LYS A 52 19.35 -5.74 -14.36
CA LYS A 52 20.53 -6.16 -15.14
C LYS A 52 20.28 -6.13 -16.65
N SER A 53 19.04 -6.38 -17.08
CA SER A 53 18.65 -6.47 -18.50
C SER A 53 18.21 -5.14 -19.10
N MET A 54 17.96 -4.13 -18.27
CA MET A 54 17.50 -2.80 -18.71
C MET A 54 18.68 -1.90 -19.11
N ASP A 55 18.40 -0.92 -19.97
CA ASP A 55 19.32 0.18 -20.20
C ASP A 55 19.58 0.93 -18.88
N VAL A 56 20.85 1.24 -18.61
CA VAL A 56 21.30 1.96 -17.40
C VAL A 56 20.58 3.31 -17.22
N LYS A 57 20.15 3.93 -18.31
CA LYS A 57 19.43 5.22 -18.29
C LYS A 57 17.94 5.09 -17.94
N THR A 58 17.38 3.87 -17.96
CA THR A 58 15.97 3.65 -17.68
C THR A 58 15.77 3.32 -16.21
N PRO A 59 15.07 4.17 -15.43
CA PRO A 59 14.82 3.90 -14.01
C PRO A 59 13.78 2.79 -13.85
N LEU A 60 14.00 1.93 -12.86
CA LEU A 60 13.06 0.88 -12.44
C LEU A 60 12.34 1.31 -11.17
N ILE A 61 11.02 1.41 -11.22
CA ILE A 61 10.19 1.76 -10.08
C ILE A 61 9.64 0.47 -9.45
N GLY A 62 10.04 0.20 -8.19
CA GLY A 62 9.40 -0.82 -7.37
C GLY A 62 8.06 -0.32 -6.84
N PHE A 63 7.14 -1.22 -6.46
CA PHE A 63 5.87 -0.79 -5.91
C PHE A 63 5.29 -1.76 -4.88
N ALA A 64 4.36 -1.24 -4.07
CA ALA A 64 3.51 -2.02 -3.18
C ALA A 64 2.11 -1.37 -3.07
N GLY A 65 1.11 -2.15 -2.70
CA GLY A 65 -0.17 -1.60 -2.26
C GLY A 65 -0.04 -0.92 -0.89
N SER A 66 -0.83 0.12 -0.65
CA SER A 66 -0.95 0.72 0.69
C SER A 66 -1.54 -0.28 1.68
N PRO A 67 -1.29 -0.11 2.99
CA PRO A 67 -1.89 -0.97 4.01
C PRO A 67 -3.42 -1.01 3.95
N TRP A 68 -4.07 0.13 3.73
CA TRP A 68 -5.52 0.19 3.54
C TRP A 68 -5.98 -0.61 2.31
N THR A 69 -5.34 -0.41 1.17
CA THR A 69 -5.67 -1.15 -0.06
C THR A 69 -5.54 -2.66 0.14
N ILE A 70 -4.51 -3.12 0.84
CA ILE A 70 -4.32 -4.54 1.15
C ILE A 70 -5.37 -5.04 2.13
N LEU A 71 -5.67 -4.28 3.20
CA LEU A 71 -6.75 -4.59 4.16
C LEU A 71 -8.09 -4.76 3.44
N CYS A 72 -8.41 -3.84 2.51
CA CYS A 72 -9.63 -3.93 1.72
C CYS A 72 -9.82 -5.31 1.10
N TYR A 73 -8.80 -5.84 0.40
CA TYR A 73 -8.88 -7.18 -0.20
C TYR A 73 -8.92 -8.29 0.86
N MET A 74 -8.14 -8.16 1.95
CA MET A 74 -8.07 -9.20 2.99
C MET A 74 -9.37 -9.35 3.77
N VAL A 75 -10.15 -8.28 3.93
CA VAL A 75 -11.41 -8.25 4.68
C VAL A 75 -12.62 -8.45 3.77
N GLU A 76 -12.63 -7.81 2.60
CA GLU A 76 -13.73 -7.96 1.62
C GLU A 76 -13.71 -9.35 0.95
N GLY A 77 -12.52 -9.95 0.78
CA GLY A 77 -12.33 -11.23 0.11
C GLY A 77 -12.19 -11.14 -1.41
N SER A 78 -12.55 -10.03 -2.02
CA SER A 78 -12.48 -9.78 -3.47
C SER A 78 -12.46 -8.29 -3.79
N GLY A 79 -12.36 -7.95 -5.08
CA GLY A 79 -12.55 -6.57 -5.53
C GLY A 79 -13.98 -6.11 -5.28
N SER A 80 -14.14 -4.84 -4.88
CA SER A 80 -15.45 -4.22 -4.61
C SER A 80 -15.42 -2.77 -5.07
N LYS A 81 -16.59 -2.22 -5.44
CA LYS A 81 -16.69 -0.79 -5.78
C LYS A 81 -16.54 0.12 -4.55
N ASN A 82 -17.08 -0.31 -3.41
CA ASN A 82 -17.22 0.53 -2.22
C ASN A 82 -16.54 -0.03 -0.98
N PHE A 83 -16.10 -1.29 -0.99
CA PHE A 83 -15.48 -1.99 0.15
C PHE A 83 -16.30 -1.85 1.44
N ASN A 84 -17.60 -2.14 1.36
CA ASN A 84 -18.53 -1.96 2.46
C ASN A 84 -18.21 -2.87 3.65
N VAL A 85 -17.77 -4.12 3.40
CA VAL A 85 -17.39 -5.06 4.45
C VAL A 85 -16.11 -4.57 5.16
N ALA A 86 -15.12 -4.11 4.40
CA ALA A 86 -13.89 -3.57 4.96
C ALA A 86 -14.16 -2.30 5.80
N LYS A 87 -15.00 -1.38 5.32
CA LYS A 87 -15.40 -0.19 6.08
C LYS A 87 -16.17 -0.56 7.35
N LYS A 88 -17.15 -1.46 7.24
CA LYS A 88 -17.91 -1.96 8.38
C LYS A 88 -16.97 -2.56 9.44
N PHE A 89 -16.01 -3.38 9.02
CA PHE A 89 -15.01 -3.96 9.93
C PHE A 89 -14.22 -2.89 10.68
N CYS A 90 -13.80 -1.82 10.00
CA CYS A 90 -13.09 -0.71 10.64
C CYS A 90 -13.93 0.04 11.67
N PHE A 91 -15.24 0.24 11.41
CA PHE A 91 -16.13 0.94 12.34
C PHE A 91 -16.58 0.08 13.51
N GLU A 92 -16.85 -1.21 13.28
CA GLU A 92 -17.28 -2.12 14.33
C GLU A 92 -16.13 -2.61 15.23
N PHE A 93 -14.92 -2.74 14.65
CA PHE A 93 -13.74 -3.29 15.31
C PHE A 93 -12.49 -2.44 15.06
N PRO A 94 -12.46 -1.16 15.43
CA PRO A 94 -11.36 -0.25 15.08
C PRO A 94 -10.00 -0.74 15.60
N GLU A 95 -9.93 -1.31 16.80
CA GLU A 95 -8.69 -1.85 17.34
C GLU A 95 -8.15 -3.02 16.52
N LEU A 96 -9.02 -3.89 16.02
CA LEU A 96 -8.62 -5.00 15.14
C LEU A 96 -8.19 -4.49 13.77
N ALA A 97 -8.86 -3.46 13.25
CA ALA A 97 -8.47 -2.84 11.99
C ALA A 97 -7.07 -2.21 12.10
N HIS A 98 -6.81 -1.45 13.15
CA HIS A 98 -5.48 -0.89 13.43
C HIS A 98 -4.40 -1.96 13.62
N LYS A 99 -4.72 -3.05 14.32
CA LYS A 99 -3.83 -4.19 14.49
C LYS A 99 -3.48 -4.85 13.15
N LEU A 100 -4.47 -5.05 12.29
CA LEU A 100 -4.26 -5.61 10.94
C LEU A 100 -3.45 -4.66 10.06
N LEU A 101 -3.81 -3.37 10.04
CA LEU A 101 -3.09 -2.34 9.29
C LEU A 101 -1.63 -2.26 9.70
N LYS A 102 -1.34 -2.31 11.00
CA LYS A 102 0.04 -2.33 11.49
C LYS A 102 0.82 -3.54 11.00
N LYS A 103 0.27 -4.75 11.10
CA LYS A 103 0.90 -5.97 10.58
C LYS A 103 1.21 -5.86 9.07
N ILE A 104 0.26 -5.35 8.29
CA ILE A 104 0.44 -5.14 6.85
C ILE A 104 1.54 -4.11 6.60
N THR A 105 1.56 -3.00 7.35
CA THR A 105 2.58 -1.95 7.24
C THR A 105 3.98 -2.49 7.50
N ASP A 106 4.17 -3.24 8.59
CA ASP A 106 5.46 -3.80 8.97
C ASP A 106 6.01 -4.74 7.87
N VAL A 107 5.14 -5.54 7.26
CA VAL A 107 5.51 -6.41 6.13
C VAL A 107 5.78 -5.61 4.85
N THR A 108 5.00 -4.59 4.58
CA THR A 108 5.17 -3.73 3.40
C THR A 108 6.50 -2.98 3.47
N ILE A 109 6.90 -2.49 4.64
CA ILE A 109 8.21 -1.86 4.84
C ILE A 109 9.34 -2.83 4.53
N LYS A 110 9.32 -4.04 5.10
CA LYS A 110 10.32 -5.07 4.82
C LYS A 110 10.39 -5.40 3.33
N TYR A 111 9.24 -5.61 2.71
CA TYR A 111 9.14 -5.92 1.29
C TYR A 111 9.73 -4.82 0.40
N LEU A 112 9.45 -3.55 0.70
CA LEU A 112 9.99 -2.42 -0.05
C LEU A 112 11.50 -2.26 0.17
N ILE A 113 12.01 -2.48 1.40
CA ILE A 113 13.46 -2.47 1.68
C ILE A 113 14.17 -3.51 0.82
N HIS A 114 13.68 -4.75 0.77
CA HIS A 114 14.30 -5.79 -0.06
C HIS A 114 14.23 -5.46 -1.56
N LYS A 115 13.18 -4.80 -2.04
CA LYS A 115 13.12 -4.31 -3.41
C LYS A 115 14.17 -3.23 -3.69
N ILE A 116 14.35 -2.30 -2.76
CA ILE A 116 15.38 -1.25 -2.85
C ILE A 116 16.76 -1.89 -2.90
N ASP A 117 17.04 -2.82 -1.99
CA ASP A 117 18.31 -3.55 -1.93
C ASP A 117 18.52 -4.43 -3.19
N SER A 118 17.45 -4.79 -3.90
CA SER A 118 17.49 -5.50 -5.19
C SER A 118 17.73 -4.59 -6.40
N GLY A 119 17.77 -3.26 -6.23
CA GLY A 119 18.22 -2.31 -7.24
C GLY A 119 17.13 -1.48 -7.91
N VAL A 120 15.94 -1.33 -7.33
CA VAL A 120 14.97 -0.33 -7.84
C VAL A 120 15.45 1.09 -7.55
N ASP A 121 15.17 2.02 -8.46
CA ASP A 121 15.63 3.42 -8.36
C ASP A 121 14.68 4.30 -7.54
N ALA A 122 13.42 3.90 -7.46
CA ALA A 122 12.39 4.54 -6.65
C ALA A 122 11.33 3.50 -6.27
N VAL A 123 10.46 3.85 -5.33
CA VAL A 123 9.30 3.03 -4.99
C VAL A 123 8.01 3.83 -5.06
N GLN A 124 6.92 3.15 -5.41
CA GLN A 124 5.59 3.74 -5.42
C GLN A 124 4.64 2.94 -4.52
N ILE A 125 3.91 3.65 -3.66
CA ILE A 125 2.86 3.10 -2.80
C ILE A 125 1.52 3.40 -3.48
N PHE A 126 0.79 2.35 -3.86
CA PHE A 126 -0.52 2.47 -4.48
C PHE A 126 -1.63 2.41 -3.42
N ASP A 127 -2.21 3.57 -3.09
CA ASP A 127 -3.43 3.64 -2.29
C ASP A 127 -4.66 3.70 -3.19
N SER A 128 -4.87 2.60 -3.91
CA SER A 128 -5.86 2.50 -4.99
C SER A 128 -7.29 2.64 -4.51
N TRP A 129 -7.55 2.40 -3.23
CA TRP A 129 -8.88 2.43 -2.63
C TRP A 129 -9.02 3.50 -1.53
N GLY A 130 -8.06 4.40 -1.39
CA GLY A 130 -8.14 5.51 -0.45
C GLY A 130 -9.36 6.41 -0.68
N GLY A 131 -9.72 6.64 -1.94
CA GLY A 131 -10.86 7.48 -2.31
C GLY A 131 -12.25 6.94 -1.94
N VAL A 132 -12.38 5.70 -1.43
CA VAL A 132 -13.67 5.21 -0.88
C VAL A 132 -13.88 5.61 0.58
N LEU A 133 -12.86 6.20 1.20
CA LEU A 133 -12.91 6.74 2.56
C LEU A 133 -13.30 8.22 2.55
N SER A 134 -13.99 8.65 3.60
CA SER A 134 -14.12 10.08 3.90
C SER A 134 -12.75 10.68 4.28
N HIS A 135 -12.65 12.00 4.33
CA HIS A 135 -11.41 12.66 4.78
C HIS A 135 -10.98 12.17 6.17
N SER A 136 -11.89 12.15 7.14
CA SER A 136 -11.59 11.70 8.51
C SER A 136 -11.17 10.23 8.57
N ASP A 137 -11.86 9.36 7.83
CA ASP A 137 -11.53 7.94 7.80
C ASP A 137 -10.19 7.69 7.10
N TYR A 138 -9.89 8.46 6.06
CA TYR A 138 -8.60 8.40 5.39
C TYR A 138 -7.46 8.74 6.35
N LEU A 139 -7.61 9.80 7.13
CA LEU A 139 -6.62 10.20 8.14
C LEU A 139 -6.52 9.20 9.31
N THR A 140 -7.53 8.35 9.50
CA THR A 140 -7.54 7.34 10.55
C THR A 140 -7.00 5.99 10.07
N PHE A 141 -7.46 5.50 8.91
CA PHE A 141 -7.25 4.12 8.49
C PHE A 141 -6.28 3.94 7.32
N SER A 142 -5.87 5.01 6.62
CA SER A 142 -4.90 4.89 5.52
C SER A 142 -3.66 5.74 5.71
N PHE A 143 -3.81 7.04 5.82
CA PHE A 143 -2.70 8.01 5.82
C PHE A 143 -1.59 7.69 6.85
N PRO A 144 -1.86 7.38 8.14
CA PRO A 144 -0.80 7.16 9.14
C PRO A 144 0.12 5.99 8.78
N TYR A 145 -0.42 4.98 8.13
CA TYR A 145 0.32 3.79 7.73
C TYR A 145 1.16 4.03 6.46
N VAL A 146 0.66 4.84 5.54
CA VAL A 146 1.43 5.30 4.37
C VAL A 146 2.57 6.20 4.83
N GLU A 147 2.31 7.13 5.74
CA GLU A 147 3.34 7.99 6.33
C GLU A 147 4.42 7.19 7.04
N GLN A 148 4.07 6.19 7.83
CA GLN A 148 5.03 5.30 8.49
C GLN A 148 5.93 4.58 7.48
N ILE A 149 5.38 4.14 6.34
CA ILE A 149 6.20 3.56 5.27
C ILE A 149 7.15 4.61 4.71
N CYS A 150 6.65 5.81 4.37
CA CYS A 150 7.48 6.89 3.84
C CYS A 150 8.66 7.22 4.79
N GLN A 151 8.39 7.40 6.07
CA GLN A 151 9.41 7.67 7.09
C GLN A 151 10.46 6.56 7.18
N SER A 152 10.04 5.30 7.04
CA SER A 152 10.93 4.14 7.16
C SER A 152 11.91 3.99 5.99
N ILE A 153 11.55 4.45 4.77
CA ILE A 153 12.31 4.16 3.57
C ILE A 153 12.83 5.39 2.81
N SER A 154 12.37 6.60 3.15
CA SER A 154 12.75 7.86 2.45
C SER A 154 14.27 8.12 2.41
N LYS A 155 14.99 7.68 3.44
CA LYS A 155 16.45 7.81 3.49
C LYS A 155 17.18 6.85 2.54
N LYS A 156 16.51 5.81 2.05
CA LYS A 156 17.09 4.79 1.16
C LYS A 156 16.80 5.08 -0.32
N THR A 157 15.63 5.64 -0.63
CA THR A 157 15.20 5.89 -2.01
C THR A 157 14.11 6.95 -2.09
N LYS A 158 13.77 7.40 -3.31
CA LYS A 158 12.62 8.26 -3.55
C LYS A 158 11.31 7.49 -3.40
N VAL A 159 10.36 8.07 -2.68
CA VAL A 159 9.07 7.47 -2.39
C VAL A 159 7.96 8.26 -3.08
N ILE A 160 7.22 7.61 -3.95
CA ILE A 160 6.05 8.17 -4.61
C ILE A 160 4.80 7.56 -3.94
N VAL A 161 3.82 8.37 -3.61
CA VAL A 161 2.52 7.88 -3.13
C VAL A 161 1.46 8.18 -4.17
N PHE A 162 0.61 7.21 -4.49
CA PHE A 162 -0.54 7.38 -5.39
C PHE A 162 -1.86 7.21 -4.60
N PRO A 163 -2.35 8.29 -3.97
CA PRO A 163 -3.60 8.28 -3.19
C PRO A 163 -4.79 8.51 -4.13
N LYS A 164 -5.19 7.47 -4.87
CA LYS A 164 -6.24 7.57 -5.89
C LYS A 164 -7.58 8.02 -5.30
N GLY A 165 -8.13 9.08 -5.88
CA GLY A 165 -9.40 9.67 -5.45
C GLY A 165 -9.35 10.45 -4.13
N CYS A 166 -8.18 10.63 -3.52
CA CYS A 166 -8.01 11.25 -2.20
C CYS A 166 -7.67 12.75 -2.27
N TRP A 167 -8.13 13.46 -3.30
CA TRP A 167 -7.86 14.90 -3.45
C TRP A 167 -8.22 15.71 -2.20
N HIS A 168 -9.26 15.31 -1.47
CA HIS A 168 -9.72 15.91 -0.22
C HIS A 168 -8.72 15.77 0.95
N SER A 169 -7.72 14.91 0.83
CA SER A 169 -6.73 14.62 1.88
C SER A 169 -5.29 14.91 1.45
N LEU A 170 -5.06 15.50 0.27
CA LEU A 170 -3.71 15.78 -0.24
C LEU A 170 -2.91 16.71 0.66
N SER A 171 -3.55 17.63 1.38
CA SER A 171 -2.87 18.53 2.32
C SER A 171 -2.13 17.79 3.44
N ALA A 172 -2.57 16.60 3.82
CA ALA A 172 -1.88 15.78 4.80
C ALA A 172 -0.46 15.39 4.36
N TYR A 173 -0.22 15.31 3.05
CA TYR A 173 1.10 14.97 2.50
C TYR A 173 2.11 16.13 2.51
N SER A 174 1.69 17.36 2.83
CA SER A 174 2.57 18.53 2.84
C SER A 174 3.76 18.42 3.80
N GLN A 175 3.67 17.60 4.83
CA GLN A 175 4.69 17.41 5.85
C GLN A 175 5.31 15.99 5.87
N THR A 176 4.94 15.12 4.91
CA THR A 176 5.45 13.74 4.87
C THR A 176 6.84 13.66 4.24
N GLU A 177 7.49 12.51 4.41
CA GLU A 177 8.74 12.16 3.75
C GLU A 177 8.54 11.62 2.31
N ALA A 178 7.34 11.72 1.75
CA ALA A 178 7.12 11.41 0.34
C ALA A 178 7.92 12.34 -0.57
N SER A 179 8.47 11.81 -1.65
CA SER A 179 9.25 12.58 -2.64
C SER A 179 8.39 13.05 -3.81
N GLY A 180 7.20 12.49 -3.97
CA GLY A 180 6.25 12.82 -5.02
C GLY A 180 4.89 12.20 -4.79
N ILE A 181 3.87 12.78 -5.44
CA ILE A 181 2.49 12.28 -5.41
C ILE A 181 2.04 11.98 -6.83
N GLY A 182 1.56 10.76 -7.04
CA GLY A 182 0.81 10.39 -8.24
C GLY A 182 -0.59 10.97 -8.16
N LEU A 183 -1.06 11.54 -9.25
CA LEU A 183 -2.40 12.12 -9.35
C LEU A 183 -3.24 11.33 -10.34
N ASP A 184 -4.50 11.18 -10.03
CA ASP A 184 -5.52 10.75 -10.98
C ASP A 184 -6.26 11.97 -11.58
N TRP A 185 -7.23 11.70 -12.44
CA TRP A 185 -7.99 12.74 -13.16
C TRP A 185 -8.92 13.57 -12.28
N THR A 186 -9.09 13.23 -11.00
CA THR A 186 -10.03 13.94 -10.10
C THR A 186 -9.43 15.20 -9.50
N CYS A 187 -8.11 15.40 -9.61
CA CYS A 187 -7.43 16.57 -9.10
C CYS A 187 -6.44 17.14 -10.14
N SER A 188 -6.48 18.47 -10.35
CA SER A 188 -5.50 19.13 -11.21
C SER A 188 -4.14 19.24 -10.52
N ALA A 189 -3.05 19.18 -11.30
CA ALA A 189 -1.70 19.36 -10.78
C ALA A 189 -1.50 20.70 -10.04
N ARG A 190 -2.17 21.76 -10.50
CA ARG A 190 -2.13 23.07 -9.83
C ARG A 190 -2.73 23.00 -8.42
N ASN A 191 -3.91 22.37 -8.27
CA ASN A 191 -4.55 22.19 -6.96
C ASN A 191 -3.73 21.29 -6.05
N ALA A 192 -3.20 20.19 -6.58
CA ALA A 192 -2.36 19.29 -5.81
C ALA A 192 -1.13 20.02 -5.27
N ARG A 193 -0.44 20.81 -6.10
CA ARG A 193 0.69 21.62 -5.65
C ARG A 193 0.32 22.62 -4.56
N TYR A 194 -0.80 23.32 -4.73
CA TYR A 194 -1.29 24.23 -3.71
C TYR A 194 -1.57 23.53 -2.38
N LEU A 195 -2.28 22.38 -2.42
CA LEU A 195 -2.63 21.61 -1.23
C LEU A 195 -1.40 21.01 -0.52
N THR A 196 -0.35 20.68 -1.25
CA THR A 196 0.90 20.13 -0.70
C THR A 196 1.95 21.21 -0.39
N GLY A 197 1.58 22.48 -0.38
CA GLY A 197 2.49 23.59 -0.08
C GLY A 197 3.59 23.79 -1.14
N ASN A 198 3.33 23.46 -2.40
CA ASN A 198 4.27 23.47 -3.53
C ASN A 198 5.50 22.55 -3.34
N ARG A 199 5.45 21.66 -2.40
CA ARG A 199 6.58 20.79 -2.06
C ARG A 199 6.65 19.54 -2.92
N LEU A 200 5.50 18.98 -3.31
CA LEU A 200 5.36 17.70 -4.03
C LEU A 200 4.83 17.93 -5.45
#